data_6b77a7ef5bcfbd7ca1f299236bbb8674
#
_entry.id   6b77a7ef5bcfbd7ca1f299236bbb8674
#
_cell.length_a   1.000
_cell.length_b   1.000
_cell.length_c   1.000
_cell.angle_alpha   90.00
_cell.angle_beta   90.00
_cell.angle_gamma   90.00
#
_symmetry.space_group_name_H-M   'P 1'
#
loop_
_entity.id
_entity.type
_entity.pdbx_description
1 polymer ?
#
loop_
_entity_poly.entity_id
_entity_poly.type
_entity_poly.pdbx_seq_one_letter_code
_entity_poly.pdbx_strand_id
1 'polypeptide(L)'
;MTAQDVLQQCTVDGNIVKLPDGQLERKLYTEVKSAIEKIGGKWTGGKVFGFVFKTDPTELLADIAGGVKRNIKQEYQFFATPDALADDLVSIADIHEDDIILEPSAGQGAIIEAIRRFGIKTFVFYVEKMKENSDILLRKTTSSTDFKAYEITVDDSDFLKMEVNEAFTKIIANPPFQNNQDISHVRHMYSLLKPKGRLVSIMSESWVTGNQKKQVEFRQWLKDADAEVIDIPKGTFKQSGTMVGGKIVIINKK
;
A
#
# COMPACT_ATOMS: atom_id res chain seq x y z
N MET A 1 -26.38 -25.92 5.99
CA MET A 1 -25.43 -24.93 6.57
C MET A 1 -24.60 -24.35 5.43
N THR A 2 -24.60 -23.05 5.25
CA THR A 2 -23.83 -22.33 4.24
C THR A 2 -22.53 -21.79 4.85
N ALA A 3 -21.61 -21.31 4.02
CA ALA A 3 -20.40 -20.64 4.52
C ALA A 3 -20.73 -19.39 5.35
N GLN A 4 -21.78 -18.66 4.99
CA GLN A 4 -22.26 -17.51 5.77
C GLN A 4 -22.77 -17.92 7.15
N ASP A 5 -23.54 -19.02 7.26
CA ASP A 5 -24.03 -19.53 8.55
C ASP A 5 -22.86 -19.88 9.49
N VAL A 6 -21.76 -20.41 8.94
CA VAL A 6 -20.56 -20.72 9.71
C VAL A 6 -19.82 -19.43 10.11
N LEU A 7 -19.68 -18.47 9.20
CA LEU A 7 -19.00 -17.19 9.49
C LEU A 7 -19.72 -16.39 10.58
N GLN A 8 -21.06 -16.43 10.60
CA GLN A 8 -21.87 -15.79 11.66
C GLN A 8 -21.69 -16.43 13.04
N GLN A 9 -21.27 -17.69 13.09
CA GLN A 9 -21.01 -18.43 14.33
C GLN A 9 -19.54 -18.37 14.78
N CYS A 10 -18.66 -17.77 13.96
CA CYS A 10 -17.28 -17.57 14.37
C CYS A 10 -17.17 -16.59 15.52
N THR A 11 -16.21 -16.81 16.41
CA THR A 11 -15.92 -15.92 17.54
C THR A 11 -14.62 -15.19 17.31
N VAL A 12 -14.54 -13.93 17.78
CA VAL A 12 -13.34 -13.10 17.76
C VAL A 12 -12.79 -13.00 19.18
N ASP A 13 -11.50 -13.32 19.33
CA ASP A 13 -10.75 -13.21 20.57
C ASP A 13 -9.50 -12.37 20.29
N GLY A 14 -9.58 -11.06 20.53
CA GLY A 14 -8.56 -10.10 20.11
C GLY A 14 -8.36 -10.09 18.60
N ASN A 15 -7.22 -10.59 18.14
CA ASN A 15 -6.90 -10.69 16.71
C ASN A 15 -7.04 -12.11 16.14
N ILE A 16 -7.77 -13.00 16.83
CA ILE A 16 -7.95 -14.40 16.44
C ILE A 16 -9.42 -14.66 16.14
N VAL A 17 -9.70 -15.20 14.95
CA VAL A 17 -11.01 -15.76 14.59
C VAL A 17 -11.00 -17.26 14.81
N LYS A 18 -11.92 -17.76 15.62
CA LYS A 18 -12.14 -19.20 15.87
C LYS A 18 -13.41 -19.65 15.16
N LEU A 19 -13.32 -20.79 14.50
CA LEU A 19 -14.49 -21.45 13.91
C LEU A 19 -15.39 -22.03 15.01
N PRO A 20 -16.70 -22.21 14.76
CA PRO A 20 -17.58 -22.89 15.69
C PRO A 20 -17.12 -24.35 15.92
N ASP A 21 -17.46 -24.88 17.10
CA ASP A 21 -17.14 -26.27 17.44
C ASP A 21 -17.83 -27.24 16.48
N GLY A 22 -17.15 -28.34 16.21
CA GLY A 22 -17.64 -29.42 15.35
C GLY A 22 -16.82 -29.57 14.04
N GLN A 23 -17.06 -30.68 13.36
CA GLN A 23 -16.38 -30.99 12.11
C GLN A 23 -17.21 -30.48 10.93
N LEU A 24 -16.65 -29.52 10.18
CA LEU A 24 -17.24 -29.02 8.94
C LEU A 24 -16.94 -29.99 7.79
N GLU A 25 -17.89 -30.15 6.87
CA GLU A 25 -17.65 -30.83 5.61
C GLU A 25 -16.48 -30.13 4.86
N ARG A 26 -15.62 -30.91 4.21
CA ARG A 26 -14.39 -30.41 3.56
C ARG A 26 -14.62 -29.24 2.60
N LYS A 27 -15.69 -29.32 1.80
CA LYS A 27 -16.04 -28.26 0.84
C LYS A 27 -16.40 -26.97 1.58
N LEU A 28 -17.26 -27.05 2.57
CA LEU A 28 -17.71 -25.94 3.39
C LEU A 28 -16.54 -25.31 4.16
N TYR A 29 -15.69 -26.14 4.79
CA TYR A 29 -14.46 -25.67 5.42
C TYR A 29 -13.56 -24.89 4.47
N THR A 30 -13.38 -25.39 3.23
CA THR A 30 -12.54 -24.71 2.23
C THR A 30 -13.10 -23.35 1.84
N GLU A 31 -14.43 -23.23 1.69
CA GLU A 31 -15.12 -21.96 1.38
C GLU A 31 -14.95 -20.95 2.52
N VAL A 32 -15.21 -21.36 3.77
CA VAL A 32 -15.04 -20.53 4.97
C VAL A 32 -13.59 -20.08 5.14
N LYS A 33 -12.65 -21.02 5.06
CA LYS A 33 -11.21 -20.75 5.13
C LYS A 33 -10.81 -19.72 4.08
N SER A 34 -11.21 -19.92 2.80
CA SER A 34 -10.91 -18.99 1.71
C SER A 34 -11.48 -17.60 1.96
N ALA A 35 -12.68 -17.48 2.54
CA ALA A 35 -13.28 -16.20 2.87
C ALA A 35 -12.47 -15.47 3.95
N ILE A 36 -12.09 -16.17 5.03
CA ILE A 36 -11.30 -15.59 6.13
C ILE A 36 -9.88 -15.24 5.67
N GLU A 37 -9.24 -16.07 4.82
CA GLU A 37 -7.92 -15.78 4.26
C GLU A 37 -7.91 -14.56 3.32
N LYS A 38 -9.01 -14.32 2.60
CA LYS A 38 -9.18 -13.14 1.73
C LYS A 38 -9.26 -11.84 2.53
N ILE A 39 -9.75 -11.87 3.77
CA ILE A 39 -9.75 -10.72 4.68
C ILE A 39 -8.52 -10.65 5.58
N GLY A 40 -7.48 -11.42 5.30
CA GLY A 40 -6.17 -11.32 5.96
C GLY A 40 -5.88 -12.34 7.06
N GLY A 41 -6.81 -13.23 7.39
CA GLY A 41 -6.60 -14.29 8.37
C GLY A 41 -5.59 -15.33 7.92
N LYS A 42 -4.71 -15.76 8.83
CA LYS A 42 -3.75 -16.85 8.60
C LYS A 42 -4.01 -17.97 9.60
N TRP A 43 -4.30 -19.17 9.10
CA TRP A 43 -4.51 -20.32 9.97
C TRP A 43 -3.29 -20.63 10.81
N THR A 44 -3.49 -20.79 12.11
CA THR A 44 -2.47 -21.20 13.08
C THR A 44 -3.04 -22.34 13.93
N GLY A 45 -2.35 -23.45 13.91
CA GLY A 45 -2.73 -24.64 14.70
C GLY A 45 -2.19 -24.60 16.14
N GLY A 46 -2.19 -25.75 16.80
CA GLY A 46 -1.69 -25.92 18.17
C GLY A 46 -2.55 -25.19 19.20
N LYS A 47 -1.92 -24.43 20.10
CA LYS A 47 -2.64 -23.71 21.20
C LYS A 47 -3.57 -22.61 20.70
N VAL A 48 -3.32 -22.02 19.53
CA VAL A 48 -4.14 -20.93 18.98
C VAL A 48 -5.41 -21.46 18.33
N PHE A 49 -5.29 -22.50 17.53
CA PHE A 49 -6.36 -23.17 16.79
C PHE A 49 -7.39 -22.21 16.18
N GLY A 50 -6.93 -21.31 15.35
CA GLY A 50 -7.75 -20.25 14.75
C GLY A 50 -7.03 -19.50 13.65
N PHE A 51 -7.71 -18.52 13.05
CA PHE A 51 -7.13 -17.61 12.07
C PHE A 51 -6.61 -16.36 12.77
N VAL A 52 -5.31 -16.13 12.68
CA VAL A 52 -4.64 -14.98 13.29
C VAL A 52 -4.59 -13.84 12.28
N PHE A 53 -4.95 -12.64 12.72
CA PHE A 53 -4.91 -11.40 11.99
C PHE A 53 -3.81 -10.47 12.55
N LYS A 54 -3.45 -9.43 11.81
CA LYS A 54 -2.52 -8.40 12.29
C LYS A 54 -3.17 -7.44 13.27
N THR A 55 -4.47 -7.19 13.10
CA THR A 55 -5.30 -6.29 13.89
C THR A 55 -6.64 -6.96 14.21
N ASP A 56 -7.53 -6.31 14.96
CA ASP A 56 -8.86 -6.79 15.25
C ASP A 56 -9.68 -7.02 13.96
N PRO A 57 -10.15 -8.24 13.68
CA PRO A 57 -10.88 -8.56 12.46
C PRO A 57 -12.41 -8.40 12.58
N THR A 58 -12.95 -7.87 13.65
CA THR A 58 -14.39 -7.89 13.98
C THR A 58 -15.24 -7.31 12.85
N GLU A 59 -14.90 -6.12 12.35
CA GLU A 59 -15.64 -5.48 11.25
C GLU A 59 -15.56 -6.27 9.95
N LEU A 60 -14.36 -6.74 9.60
CA LEU A 60 -14.13 -7.53 8.39
C LEU A 60 -14.86 -8.88 8.42
N LEU A 61 -14.88 -9.52 9.58
CA LEU A 61 -15.63 -10.75 9.76
C LEU A 61 -17.14 -10.51 9.65
N ALA A 62 -17.66 -9.42 10.24
CA ALA A 62 -19.06 -9.03 10.14
C ALA A 62 -19.48 -8.77 8.67
N ASP A 63 -18.63 -8.10 7.89
CA ASP A 63 -18.86 -7.86 6.47
C ASP A 63 -19.05 -9.16 5.69
N ILE A 64 -18.10 -10.10 5.80
CA ILE A 64 -18.17 -11.36 5.05
C ILE A 64 -19.27 -12.28 5.58
N ALA A 65 -19.58 -12.26 6.86
CA ALA A 65 -20.70 -12.97 7.47
C ALA A 65 -22.06 -12.40 7.03
N GLY A 66 -22.11 -11.09 6.74
CA GLY A 66 -23.25 -10.40 6.12
C GLY A 66 -23.36 -10.61 4.61
N GLY A 67 -22.44 -11.36 3.99
CA GLY A 67 -22.45 -11.67 2.55
C GLY A 67 -21.70 -10.66 1.68
N VAL A 68 -21.04 -9.66 2.26
CA VAL A 68 -20.19 -8.73 1.53
C VAL A 68 -18.95 -9.49 1.05
N LYS A 69 -18.72 -9.48 -0.25
CA LYS A 69 -17.50 -10.09 -0.81
C LYS A 69 -16.32 -9.15 -0.61
N ARG A 70 -15.41 -9.53 0.29
CA ARG A 70 -14.19 -8.78 0.58
C ARG A 70 -12.95 -9.57 0.10
N ASN A 71 -12.00 -8.84 -0.44
CA ASN A 71 -10.66 -9.35 -0.71
C ASN A 71 -9.67 -8.22 -0.49
N ILE A 72 -9.12 -8.14 0.71
CA ILE A 72 -8.24 -7.05 1.14
C ILE A 72 -7.05 -6.86 0.19
N LYS A 73 -6.45 -7.95 -0.30
CA LYS A 73 -5.35 -7.85 -1.25
C LYS A 73 -5.78 -7.21 -2.58
N GLN A 74 -7.01 -7.47 -3.03
CA GLN A 74 -7.54 -6.85 -4.25
C GLN A 74 -8.08 -5.45 -4.01
N GLU A 75 -8.72 -5.21 -2.87
CA GLU A 75 -9.31 -3.91 -2.54
C GLU A 75 -8.24 -2.84 -2.33
N TYR A 76 -7.20 -3.16 -1.60
CA TYR A 76 -6.15 -2.19 -1.26
C TYR A 76 -4.87 -2.36 -2.07
N GLN A 77 -4.73 -3.47 -2.82
CA GLN A 77 -3.58 -3.73 -3.70
C GLN A 77 -2.22 -3.54 -3.02
N PHE A 78 -2.19 -3.87 -1.72
CA PHE A 78 -1.00 -3.67 -0.92
C PHE A 78 0.08 -4.69 -1.29
N PHE A 79 1.15 -4.19 -1.88
CA PHE A 79 2.41 -4.90 -2.08
C PHE A 79 3.50 -4.17 -1.30
N ALA A 80 3.97 -4.78 -0.23
CA ALA A 80 5.05 -4.20 0.56
C ALA A 80 6.28 -3.94 -0.34
N THR A 81 6.81 -2.73 -0.26
CA THR A 81 8.06 -2.38 -0.94
C THR A 81 9.21 -3.11 -0.24
N PRO A 82 10.04 -3.90 -0.94
CA PRO A 82 11.22 -4.51 -0.34
C PRO A 82 12.19 -3.43 0.18
N ASP A 83 12.85 -3.69 1.30
CA ASP A 83 13.72 -2.70 1.97
C ASP A 83 14.81 -2.16 1.03
N ALA A 84 15.48 -3.04 0.28
CA ALA A 84 16.51 -2.61 -0.67
C ALA A 84 15.95 -1.68 -1.75
N LEU A 85 14.73 -1.97 -2.27
CA LEU A 85 14.09 -1.10 -3.26
C LEU A 85 13.65 0.23 -2.62
N ALA A 86 13.20 0.23 -1.36
CA ALA A 86 12.87 1.45 -0.64
C ALA A 86 14.12 2.33 -0.44
N ASP A 87 15.26 1.73 -0.11
CA ASP A 87 16.55 2.43 0.00
C ASP A 87 16.98 3.02 -1.37
N ASP A 88 16.80 2.28 -2.46
CA ASP A 88 17.06 2.78 -3.82
C ASP A 88 16.18 4.01 -4.15
N LEU A 89 14.88 3.96 -3.86
CA LEU A 89 13.96 5.08 -4.10
C LEU A 89 14.39 6.34 -3.32
N VAL A 90 14.76 6.17 -2.06
CA VAL A 90 15.21 7.27 -1.19
C VAL A 90 16.53 7.86 -1.70
N SER A 91 17.47 7.00 -2.10
CA SER A 91 18.73 7.45 -2.72
C SER A 91 18.50 8.24 -4.00
N ILE A 92 17.60 7.76 -4.89
CA ILE A 92 17.24 8.44 -6.13
C ILE A 92 16.52 9.77 -5.86
N ALA A 93 15.74 9.85 -4.79
CA ALA A 93 15.01 11.07 -4.44
C ALA A 93 15.93 12.23 -4.04
N ASP A 94 17.18 11.96 -3.64
CA ASP A 94 18.17 12.98 -3.29
C ASP A 94 17.62 13.97 -2.26
N ILE A 95 17.36 13.43 -1.06
CA ILE A 95 16.67 14.15 0.03
C ILE A 95 17.66 15.01 0.80
N HIS A 96 17.23 16.23 1.14
CA HIS A 96 17.97 17.19 1.97
C HIS A 96 17.16 17.59 3.22
N GLU A 97 17.81 18.24 4.21
CA GLU A 97 17.17 18.58 5.51
C GLU A 97 16.02 19.60 5.39
N ASP A 98 15.99 20.40 4.35
CA ASP A 98 14.94 21.40 4.07
C ASP A 98 13.79 20.86 3.22
N ASP A 99 13.84 19.60 2.82
CA ASP A 99 12.79 18.98 2.03
C ASP A 99 11.51 18.76 2.84
N ILE A 100 10.39 18.86 2.15
CA ILE A 100 9.06 18.47 2.62
C ILE A 100 8.63 17.28 1.77
N ILE A 101 8.58 16.11 2.40
CA ILE A 101 8.38 14.84 1.72
C ILE A 101 6.94 14.36 1.87
N LEU A 102 6.36 13.81 0.79
CA LEU A 102 5.11 13.07 0.83
C LEU A 102 5.30 11.63 0.37
N GLU A 103 4.77 10.68 1.14
CA GLU A 103 4.51 9.30 0.72
C GLU A 103 2.99 9.06 0.65
N PRO A 104 2.37 9.11 -0.54
CA PRO A 104 0.91 9.11 -0.68
C PRO A 104 0.25 7.73 -0.63
N SER A 105 1.01 6.66 -0.43
CA SER A 105 0.53 5.28 -0.35
C SER A 105 1.44 4.47 0.59
N ALA A 106 1.51 4.92 1.85
CA ALA A 106 2.59 4.56 2.77
C ALA A 106 2.63 3.07 3.16
N GLY A 107 1.53 2.35 3.04
CA GLY A 107 1.49 0.96 3.43
C GLY A 107 1.89 0.78 4.89
N GLN A 108 2.83 -0.13 5.12
CA GLN A 108 3.40 -0.35 6.46
C GLN A 108 4.69 0.47 6.69
N GLY A 109 4.96 1.47 5.84
CA GLY A 109 6.01 2.46 6.01
C GLY A 109 7.40 2.01 5.56
N ALA A 110 7.53 1.17 4.54
CA ALA A 110 8.85 0.73 4.06
C ALA A 110 9.72 1.90 3.57
N ILE A 111 9.14 2.84 2.81
CA ILE A 111 9.84 4.03 2.32
C ILE A 111 10.13 4.99 3.48
N ILE A 112 9.18 5.19 4.41
CA ILE A 112 9.38 6.03 5.60
C ILE A 112 10.53 5.49 6.46
N GLU A 113 10.60 4.16 6.65
CA GLU A 113 11.70 3.52 7.37
C GLU A 113 13.04 3.66 6.62
N ALA A 114 13.02 3.63 5.29
CA ALA A 114 14.20 3.92 4.47
C ALA A 114 14.69 5.36 4.70
N ILE A 115 13.79 6.37 4.63
CA ILE A 115 14.14 7.76 4.92
C ILE A 115 14.76 7.88 6.32
N ARG A 116 14.19 7.21 7.33
CA ARG A 116 14.73 7.20 8.68
C ARG A 116 16.15 6.59 8.75
N ARG A 117 16.41 5.50 8.03
CA ARG A 117 17.75 4.87 7.96
C ARG A 117 18.81 5.78 7.34
N PHE A 118 18.41 6.62 6.39
CA PHE A 118 19.32 7.62 5.80
C PHE A 118 19.71 8.74 6.80
N GLY A 119 18.99 8.87 7.93
CA GLY A 119 19.34 9.77 9.02
C GLY A 119 19.13 11.25 8.73
N ILE A 120 18.39 11.59 7.67
CA ILE A 120 18.13 12.97 7.28
C ILE A 120 16.98 13.52 8.14
N LYS A 121 17.19 14.68 8.77
CA LYS A 121 16.18 15.36 9.57
C LYS A 121 15.30 16.20 8.65
N THR A 122 14.14 15.68 8.32
CA THR A 122 13.20 16.32 7.39
C THR A 122 11.75 16.08 7.81
N PHE A 123 10.82 16.80 7.21
CA PHE A 123 9.38 16.62 7.42
C PHE A 123 8.84 15.58 6.45
N VAL A 124 8.38 14.46 6.98
CA VAL A 124 7.73 13.40 6.20
C VAL A 124 6.24 13.40 6.49
N PHE A 125 5.45 13.51 5.44
CA PHE A 125 4.00 13.37 5.48
C PHE A 125 3.60 12.11 4.73
N TYR A 126 2.51 11.45 5.16
CA TYR A 126 2.02 10.28 4.46
C TYR A 126 0.49 10.20 4.43
N VAL A 127 -0.02 9.48 3.44
CA VAL A 127 -1.42 9.06 3.34
C VAL A 127 -1.45 7.56 3.25
N GLU A 128 -2.33 6.92 4.03
CA GLU A 128 -2.57 5.47 3.97
C GLU A 128 -4.06 5.18 4.06
N LYS A 129 -4.57 4.42 3.08
CA LYS A 129 -5.99 4.10 2.96
C LYS A 129 -6.42 2.95 3.87
N MET A 130 -5.54 1.97 4.08
CA MET A 130 -5.82 0.84 4.96
C MET A 130 -5.59 1.22 6.41
N LYS A 131 -6.67 1.22 7.20
CA LYS A 131 -6.59 1.50 8.64
C LYS A 131 -5.56 0.62 9.35
N GLU A 132 -5.48 -0.68 9.01
CA GLU A 132 -4.53 -1.61 9.61
C GLU A 132 -3.08 -1.22 9.33
N ASN A 133 -2.78 -0.72 8.14
CA ASN A 133 -1.45 -0.24 7.79
C ASN A 133 -1.15 1.09 8.51
N SER A 134 -2.12 2.02 8.52
CA SER A 134 -2.00 3.29 9.24
C SER A 134 -1.75 3.05 10.74
N ASP A 135 -2.47 2.14 11.39
CA ASP A 135 -2.27 1.78 12.80
C ASP A 135 -0.87 1.18 13.06
N ILE A 136 -0.33 0.40 12.12
CA ILE A 136 1.03 -0.15 12.20
C ILE A 136 2.05 0.99 12.06
N LEU A 137 1.85 1.86 11.10
CA LEU A 137 2.75 2.97 10.80
C LEU A 137 2.78 3.98 11.94
N LEU A 138 1.61 4.35 12.48
CA LEU A 138 1.50 5.24 13.62
C LEU A 138 2.31 4.74 14.83
N ARG A 139 2.22 3.45 15.15
CA ARG A 139 3.01 2.84 16.23
C ARG A 139 4.52 2.93 15.99
N LYS A 140 4.97 2.74 14.74
CA LYS A 140 6.40 2.86 14.38
C LYS A 140 6.90 4.29 14.49
N THR A 141 6.13 5.25 14.01
CA THR A 141 6.54 6.67 13.98
C THR A 141 6.45 7.36 15.33
N THR A 142 5.48 6.97 16.19
CA THR A 142 5.35 7.54 17.55
C THR A 142 6.37 7.01 18.55
N SER A 143 6.93 5.83 18.32
CA SER A 143 7.95 5.26 19.20
C SER A 143 9.35 5.83 18.96
N SER A 144 9.57 6.62 17.90
CA SER A 144 10.86 7.26 17.61
C SER A 144 10.94 8.66 18.20
N THR A 145 12.06 8.97 18.88
CA THR A 145 12.34 10.32 19.39
C THR A 145 13.00 11.21 18.35
N ASP A 146 13.71 10.61 17.39
CA ASP A 146 14.65 11.30 16.50
C ASP A 146 14.10 11.48 15.07
N PHE A 147 12.98 10.81 14.75
CA PHE A 147 12.35 10.86 13.45
C PHE A 147 10.82 10.94 13.59
N LYS A 148 10.18 11.86 12.87
CA LYS A 148 8.73 12.03 12.90
C LYS A 148 8.16 11.98 11.50
N ALA A 149 7.13 11.16 11.33
CA ALA A 149 6.27 11.17 10.16
C ALA A 149 4.83 11.49 10.57
N TYR A 150 4.15 12.28 9.76
CA TYR A 150 2.82 12.83 10.05
C TYR A 150 1.81 12.30 9.05
N GLU A 151 0.75 11.69 9.57
CA GLU A 151 -0.37 11.28 8.71
C GLU A 151 -1.19 12.50 8.29
N ILE A 152 -1.51 12.56 6.99
CA ILE A 152 -2.48 13.51 6.46
C ILE A 152 -3.81 12.80 6.31
N THR A 153 -4.83 13.28 7.00
CA THR A 153 -6.19 12.79 6.84
C THR A 153 -6.79 13.38 5.57
N VAL A 154 -7.16 12.53 4.65
CA VAL A 154 -7.87 12.86 3.41
C VAL A 154 -9.26 12.22 3.46
N ASP A 155 -10.24 12.77 2.75
CA ASP A 155 -11.58 12.18 2.66
C ASP A 155 -11.51 10.73 2.17
N ASP A 156 -12.13 9.80 2.89
CA ASP A 156 -12.05 8.35 2.72
C ASP A 156 -10.61 7.80 2.71
N SER A 157 -9.64 8.54 3.25
CA SER A 157 -8.20 8.24 3.16
C SER A 157 -7.72 7.97 1.72
N ASP A 158 -8.39 8.54 0.73
CA ASP A 158 -8.07 8.40 -0.69
C ASP A 158 -7.16 9.54 -1.15
N PHE A 159 -5.89 9.23 -1.39
CA PHE A 159 -4.90 10.20 -1.85
C PHE A 159 -5.37 11.04 -3.05
N LEU A 160 -6.15 10.45 -3.98
CA LEU A 160 -6.63 11.16 -5.16
C LEU A 160 -7.65 12.29 -4.84
N LYS A 161 -8.15 12.34 -3.60
CA LYS A 161 -9.00 13.42 -3.09
C LYS A 161 -8.21 14.51 -2.33
N MET A 162 -6.90 14.39 -2.25
CA MET A 162 -6.06 15.37 -1.58
C MET A 162 -5.98 16.65 -2.40
N GLU A 163 -6.46 17.75 -1.81
CA GLU A 163 -6.45 19.08 -2.44
C GLU A 163 -5.49 20.01 -1.68
N VAL A 164 -4.26 20.07 -2.15
CA VAL A 164 -3.24 21.04 -1.73
C VAL A 164 -2.49 21.53 -2.94
N ASN A 165 -2.07 22.78 -2.92
CA ASN A 165 -1.30 23.36 -4.02
C ASN A 165 0.20 23.29 -3.71
N GLU A 166 0.96 22.65 -4.61
CA GLU A 166 2.44 22.68 -4.65
C GLU A 166 3.12 22.72 -3.27
N ALA A 167 2.80 21.74 -2.42
CA ALA A 167 3.20 21.76 -1.00
C ALA A 167 4.52 21.01 -0.76
N PHE A 168 4.88 20.04 -1.62
CA PHE A 168 5.97 19.09 -1.38
C PHE A 168 7.15 19.34 -2.31
N THR A 169 8.37 19.20 -1.77
CA THR A 169 9.60 19.25 -2.55
C THR A 169 9.99 17.88 -3.08
N LYS A 170 9.65 16.82 -2.37
CA LYS A 170 9.88 15.42 -2.75
C LYS A 170 8.61 14.61 -2.57
N ILE A 171 8.30 13.76 -3.54
CA ILE A 171 7.26 12.75 -3.44
C ILE A 171 7.84 11.40 -3.81
N ILE A 172 7.74 10.42 -2.90
CA ILE A 172 8.27 9.07 -3.08
C ILE A 172 7.15 8.07 -2.86
N ALA A 173 6.92 7.15 -3.81
CA ALA A 173 5.73 6.32 -3.74
C ALA A 173 5.86 4.93 -4.36
N ASN A 174 5.07 4.00 -3.81
CA ASN A 174 4.68 2.75 -4.44
C ASN A 174 3.14 2.68 -4.49
N PRO A 175 2.48 3.32 -5.46
CA PRO A 175 1.03 3.43 -5.54
C PRO A 175 0.37 2.11 -5.99
N PRO A 176 -0.96 1.96 -5.85
CA PRO A 176 -1.69 0.82 -6.40
C PRO A 176 -1.66 0.79 -7.93
N PHE A 177 -1.54 -0.42 -8.53
CA PHE A 177 -1.33 -0.59 -9.99
C PHE A 177 -2.59 -0.96 -10.77
N GLN A 178 -3.60 -1.57 -10.14
CA GLN A 178 -4.80 -2.05 -10.85
C GLN A 178 -5.51 -0.90 -11.58
N ASN A 179 -6.11 -1.24 -12.71
CA ASN A 179 -6.88 -0.28 -13.52
C ASN A 179 -6.09 0.99 -13.90
N ASN A 180 -4.76 0.89 -14.00
CA ASN A 180 -3.87 2.02 -14.25
C ASN A 180 -4.03 3.15 -13.20
N GLN A 181 -4.24 2.79 -11.92
CA GLN A 181 -4.31 3.76 -10.83
C GLN A 181 -2.96 4.46 -10.61
N ASP A 182 -1.86 3.74 -10.79
CA ASP A 182 -0.49 4.28 -10.77
C ASP A 182 -0.33 5.52 -11.67
N ILE A 183 -0.93 5.51 -12.87
CA ILE A 183 -0.95 6.67 -13.75
C ILE A 183 -1.70 7.86 -13.12
N SER A 184 -2.87 7.62 -12.52
CA SER A 184 -3.63 8.69 -11.85
C SER A 184 -2.87 9.24 -10.67
N HIS A 185 -2.28 8.36 -9.86
CA HIS A 185 -1.48 8.73 -8.69
C HIS A 185 -0.28 9.59 -9.09
N VAL A 186 0.51 9.16 -10.08
CA VAL A 186 1.71 9.90 -10.52
C VAL A 186 1.35 11.29 -11.07
N ARG A 187 0.28 11.40 -11.86
CA ARG A 187 -0.19 12.70 -12.34
C ARG A 187 -0.65 13.61 -11.19
N HIS A 188 -1.36 13.05 -10.22
CA HIS A 188 -1.79 13.80 -9.04
C HIS A 188 -0.61 14.20 -8.16
N MET A 189 0.34 13.29 -7.89
CA MET A 189 1.59 13.61 -7.19
C MET A 189 2.33 14.78 -7.84
N TYR A 190 2.43 14.78 -9.18
CA TYR A 190 3.09 15.86 -9.89
C TYR A 190 2.40 17.22 -9.69
N SER A 191 1.07 17.27 -9.58
CA SER A 191 0.35 18.52 -9.30
C SER A 191 0.66 19.08 -7.91
N LEU A 192 0.99 18.21 -6.94
CA LEU A 192 1.30 18.58 -5.56
C LEU A 192 2.76 19.00 -5.33
N LEU A 193 3.65 18.73 -6.31
CA LEU A 193 5.05 19.15 -6.23
C LEU A 193 5.21 20.67 -6.39
N LYS A 194 6.11 21.24 -5.61
CA LYS A 194 6.63 22.58 -5.85
C LYS A 194 7.44 22.65 -7.15
N PRO A 195 7.59 23.83 -7.75
CA PRO A 195 8.60 24.04 -8.79
C PRO A 195 9.97 23.55 -8.30
N LYS A 196 10.74 22.89 -9.18
CA LYS A 196 12.01 22.21 -8.89
C LYS A 196 11.90 21.01 -7.94
N GLY A 197 10.70 20.62 -7.53
CA GLY A 197 10.46 19.39 -6.74
C GLY A 197 10.73 18.13 -7.55
N ARG A 198 10.98 17.02 -6.85
CA ARG A 198 11.29 15.73 -7.46
C ARG A 198 10.32 14.65 -7.02
N LEU A 199 9.78 13.92 -8.00
CA LEU A 199 8.93 12.75 -7.83
C LEU A 199 9.70 11.48 -8.19
N VAL A 200 9.63 10.47 -7.33
CA VAL A 200 10.17 9.13 -7.56
C VAL A 200 9.07 8.12 -7.24
N SER A 201 8.61 7.39 -8.26
CA SER A 201 7.49 6.47 -8.08
C SER A 201 7.73 5.12 -8.74
N ILE A 202 7.41 4.05 -8.00
CA ILE A 202 7.27 2.74 -8.61
C ILE A 202 5.98 2.73 -9.44
N MET A 203 6.04 2.09 -10.60
CA MET A 203 4.90 1.92 -11.49
C MET A 203 4.88 0.52 -12.09
N SER A 204 3.70 0.09 -12.52
CA SER A 204 3.53 -1.15 -13.29
C SER A 204 4.21 -1.05 -14.66
N GLU A 205 4.43 -2.19 -15.32
CA GLU A 205 4.90 -2.22 -16.72
C GLU A 205 3.76 -2.02 -17.74
N SER A 206 2.50 -2.06 -17.30
CA SER A 206 1.33 -2.09 -18.20
C SER A 206 1.20 -0.87 -19.11
N TRP A 207 1.64 0.30 -18.66
CA TRP A 207 1.57 1.53 -19.43
C TRP A 207 2.65 1.63 -20.53
N VAL A 208 3.74 0.83 -20.43
CA VAL A 208 4.86 0.90 -21.38
C VAL A 208 4.44 0.48 -22.79
N THR A 209 3.72 -0.63 -22.91
CA THR A 209 3.28 -1.20 -24.17
C THR A 209 1.76 -1.17 -24.38
N GLY A 210 1.00 -0.79 -23.36
CA GLY A 210 -0.46 -0.78 -23.42
C GLY A 210 -1.01 0.26 -24.40
N ASN A 211 -2.16 -0.06 -25.00
CA ASN A 211 -2.80 0.76 -26.06
C ASN A 211 -4.06 1.49 -25.58
N GLN A 212 -4.38 1.43 -24.27
CA GLN A 212 -5.48 2.23 -23.75
C GLN A 212 -5.13 3.73 -23.85
N LYS A 213 -6.13 4.56 -24.13
CA LYS A 213 -5.96 6.01 -24.26
C LYS A 213 -5.17 6.61 -23.11
N LYS A 214 -5.50 6.26 -21.86
CA LYS A 214 -4.82 6.72 -20.65
C LYS A 214 -3.33 6.38 -20.65
N GLN A 215 -2.94 5.18 -21.13
CA GLN A 215 -1.54 4.73 -21.18
C GLN A 215 -0.77 5.47 -22.28
N VAL A 216 -1.39 5.67 -23.45
CA VAL A 216 -0.77 6.41 -24.57
C VAL A 216 -0.53 7.88 -24.18
N GLU A 217 -1.54 8.53 -23.61
CA GLU A 217 -1.44 9.91 -23.12
C GLU A 217 -0.40 10.06 -22.00
N PHE A 218 -0.28 9.05 -21.14
CA PHE A 218 0.69 9.06 -20.07
C PHE A 218 2.13 8.97 -20.59
N ARG A 219 2.40 8.09 -21.57
CA ARG A 219 3.73 8.03 -22.21
C ARG A 219 4.13 9.35 -22.87
N GLN A 220 3.18 10.01 -23.53
CA GLN A 220 3.46 11.34 -24.12
C GLN A 220 3.75 12.36 -23.03
N TRP A 221 2.93 12.38 -21.98
CA TRP A 221 3.13 13.30 -20.85
C TRP A 221 4.48 13.09 -20.13
N LEU A 222 4.94 11.84 -19.96
CA LEU A 222 6.26 11.56 -19.38
C LEU A 222 7.40 12.14 -20.25
N LYS A 223 7.28 12.06 -21.58
CA LYS A 223 8.23 12.68 -22.52
C LYS A 223 8.24 14.20 -22.39
N ASP A 224 7.06 14.80 -22.32
CA ASP A 224 6.91 16.27 -22.20
C ASP A 224 7.44 16.76 -20.84
N ALA A 225 7.34 15.94 -19.81
CA ALA A 225 7.89 16.20 -18.48
C ALA A 225 9.38 15.88 -18.34
N ASP A 226 10.03 15.38 -19.41
CA ASP A 226 11.43 14.96 -19.40
C ASP A 226 11.73 13.91 -18.32
N ALA A 227 10.82 12.94 -18.18
CA ALA A 227 10.89 11.90 -17.14
C ALA A 227 11.96 10.85 -17.45
N GLU A 228 12.71 10.46 -16.43
CA GLU A 228 13.60 9.30 -16.47
C GLU A 228 12.84 8.04 -16.05
N VAL A 229 13.14 6.90 -16.66
CA VAL A 229 12.51 5.60 -16.36
C VAL A 229 13.58 4.53 -16.18
N ILE A 230 13.58 3.88 -15.00
CA ILE A 230 14.52 2.81 -14.65
C ILE A 230 13.74 1.50 -14.53
N ASP A 231 14.32 0.41 -15.01
CA ASP A 231 13.74 -0.93 -14.93
C ASP A 231 13.90 -1.54 -13.53
N ILE A 232 12.80 -2.09 -12.98
CA ILE A 232 12.84 -2.95 -11.80
C ILE A 232 12.81 -4.41 -12.28
N PRO A 233 13.84 -5.22 -11.99
CA PRO A 233 13.90 -6.62 -12.43
C PRO A 233 12.73 -7.46 -11.95
N LYS A 234 12.31 -8.43 -12.76
CA LYS A 234 11.34 -9.45 -12.33
C LYS A 234 11.85 -10.19 -11.10
N GLY A 235 10.94 -10.48 -10.17
CA GLY A 235 11.28 -11.16 -8.92
C GLY A 235 11.68 -10.24 -7.76
N THR A 236 11.89 -8.95 -7.99
CA THR A 236 12.17 -7.98 -6.91
C THR A 236 11.08 -8.01 -5.83
N PHE A 237 9.82 -8.18 -6.22
CA PHE A 237 8.66 -8.26 -5.31
C PHE A 237 8.30 -9.70 -4.88
N LYS A 238 9.19 -10.69 -5.05
CA LYS A 238 8.90 -12.09 -4.71
C LYS A 238 8.45 -12.28 -3.25
N GLN A 239 9.09 -11.57 -2.33
CA GLN A 239 8.71 -11.60 -0.91
C GLN A 239 7.32 -11.00 -0.64
N SER A 240 6.88 -10.07 -1.48
CA SER A 240 5.54 -9.46 -1.44
C SER A 240 4.48 -10.25 -2.21
N GLY A 241 4.87 -11.42 -2.74
CA GLY A 241 3.94 -12.39 -3.37
C GLY A 241 3.73 -12.21 -4.87
N THR A 242 4.60 -11.47 -5.57
CA THR A 242 4.54 -11.35 -7.04
C THR A 242 5.92 -11.47 -7.68
N MET A 243 5.95 -12.05 -8.89
CA MET A 243 7.16 -12.16 -9.71
C MET A 243 7.23 -11.07 -10.80
N VAL A 244 6.24 -10.17 -10.84
CA VAL A 244 6.17 -9.11 -11.85
C VAL A 244 7.27 -8.08 -11.58
N GLY A 245 7.91 -7.58 -12.64
CA GLY A 245 8.79 -6.43 -12.60
C GLY A 245 8.00 -5.11 -12.52
N GLY A 246 8.71 -4.01 -12.60
CA GLY A 246 8.11 -2.67 -12.59
C GLY A 246 9.02 -1.65 -13.22
N LYS A 247 8.66 -0.40 -13.07
CA LYS A 247 9.46 0.76 -13.47
C LYS A 247 9.58 1.72 -12.29
N ILE A 248 10.72 2.36 -12.15
CA ILE A 248 10.84 3.58 -11.35
C ILE A 248 10.72 4.76 -12.33
N VAL A 249 9.76 5.63 -12.09
CA VAL A 249 9.58 6.87 -12.84
C VAL A 249 10.07 8.03 -12.00
N ILE A 250 10.96 8.85 -12.57
CA ILE A 250 11.57 10.01 -11.92
C ILE A 250 11.21 11.25 -12.72
N ILE A 251 10.65 12.26 -12.05
CA ILE A 251 10.25 13.51 -12.67
C ILE A 251 10.75 14.69 -11.83
N ASN A 252 11.49 15.59 -12.47
CA ASN A 252 11.83 16.88 -11.86
C ASN A 252 10.85 17.93 -12.41
N LYS A 253 10.07 18.56 -11.52
CA LYS A 253 9.12 19.60 -11.92
C LYS A 253 9.89 20.86 -12.34
N LYS A 254 9.55 21.38 -13.50
CA LYS A 254 10.15 22.61 -14.05
C LYS A 254 9.68 23.84 -13.31
#